data_e24047d0d0624d04e38223abd831ef60
#
_entry.id   e24047d0d0624d04e38223abd831ef60
#
_cell.length_a   1.000
_cell.length_b   1.000
_cell.length_c   1.000
_cell.angle_alpha   90.00
_cell.angle_beta   90.00
_cell.angle_gamma   90.00
#
_symmetry.space_group_name_H-M   'P 1'
#
loop_
_entity.id
_entity.type
_entity.pdbx_description
1 polymer ?
#
loop_
_entity_poly.entity_id
_entity_poly.type
_entity_poly.pdbx_seq_one_letter_code
_entity_poly.pdbx_strand_id
1 'polypeptide(L)'
;MSRDATVLDNDKKLKRDIGIFATGFLVLNGVIGAGIFGLPGRLVEQAGMFGPWLIILFGAFIITVAWTFASIASYFSTTGGPVAYAHRAFGPLVGFQTGWLLYIGRVSAISANINVLFNYAAYLWEGASGELTRAAMFFIIIGGLTAVNVMGIKKAVKAINVITFFKLIPILVLVLLALPHLTPEGVLPSDLPSFDDMSGLVLLILYAFVGFEGALVTAGETKNPKKTIPRALICGVLVITAIYFSVAMTYANVVTNGGGDTPLVDMGEILMGPIGGVIIIITAIFSILGNATSIVIAAPRMTFAMAEEGTLPKWFGKVHEEYHTPANSIIFLGVLSFVLAISGTFIYLAIASTLARMIAYAICMLSLPNIRKKADDETLANATKLPGGYLIPGIAFVVCLFAISQSTIQSWQYMISFIALGGVLYFANKTTFKSN
;
A
#
# COMPACT_ATOMS: atom_id res chain seq x y z
N MET A 1 17.36 -31.10 -12.36
CA MET A 1 16.82 -29.92 -13.08
C MET A 1 16.21 -28.99 -12.03
N SER A 2 16.78 -27.80 -11.81
CA SER A 2 16.46 -26.95 -10.68
C SER A 2 15.08 -26.28 -10.86
N ARG A 3 14.33 -26.09 -9.77
CA ARG A 3 13.04 -25.38 -9.73
C ARG A 3 13.09 -23.94 -10.31
N ASP A 4 14.29 -23.36 -10.41
CA ASP A 4 14.52 -22.05 -11.08
C ASP A 4 14.17 -22.08 -12.57
N ALA A 5 14.28 -23.24 -13.24
CA ALA A 5 13.96 -23.37 -14.66
C ALA A 5 12.45 -23.30 -14.96
N THR A 6 11.59 -23.75 -14.04
CA THR A 6 10.12 -23.73 -14.22
C THR A 6 9.53 -22.34 -14.03
N VAL A 7 10.08 -21.52 -13.13
CA VAL A 7 9.65 -20.12 -12.98
C VAL A 7 10.09 -19.29 -14.19
N LEU A 8 11.31 -19.53 -14.70
CA LEU A 8 11.82 -18.85 -15.90
C LEU A 8 11.04 -19.20 -17.19
N ASP A 9 10.45 -20.39 -17.26
CA ASP A 9 9.71 -20.83 -18.46
C ASP A 9 8.29 -20.27 -18.50
N ASN A 10 7.67 -20.02 -17.36
CA ASN A 10 6.35 -19.36 -17.29
C ASN A 10 6.43 -17.86 -17.62
N ASP A 11 7.51 -17.16 -17.27
CA ASP A 11 7.69 -15.73 -17.57
C ASP A 11 7.93 -15.44 -19.07
N LYS A 12 8.40 -16.41 -19.84
CA LYS A 12 8.50 -16.29 -21.32
C LYS A 12 7.14 -16.21 -22.01
N LYS A 13 6.05 -16.58 -21.31
CA LYS A 13 4.66 -16.54 -21.82
C LYS A 13 3.96 -15.21 -21.54
N LEU A 14 4.51 -14.34 -20.67
CA LEU A 14 3.90 -13.07 -20.31
C LEU A 14 4.19 -12.02 -21.38
N LYS A 15 3.13 -11.33 -21.83
CA LYS A 15 3.24 -10.25 -22.81
C LYS A 15 3.68 -8.96 -22.11
N ARG A 16 4.80 -8.38 -22.55
CA ARG A 16 5.33 -7.12 -22.01
C ARG A 16 4.67 -5.91 -22.65
N ASP A 17 3.48 -5.55 -22.14
CA ASP A 17 2.68 -4.45 -22.68
C ASP A 17 2.63 -3.21 -21.78
N ILE A 18 3.04 -3.31 -20.48
CA ILE A 18 2.97 -2.22 -19.51
C ILE A 18 4.11 -1.22 -19.77
N GLY A 19 3.77 -0.01 -20.24
CA GLY A 19 4.72 1.09 -20.42
C GLY A 19 4.92 1.93 -19.16
N ILE A 20 5.80 2.95 -19.23
CA ILE A 20 6.18 3.80 -18.10
C ILE A 20 4.98 4.55 -17.48
N PHE A 21 4.07 5.09 -18.27
CA PHE A 21 2.87 5.77 -17.75
C PHE A 21 1.94 4.80 -17.02
N ALA A 22 1.70 3.61 -17.60
CA ALA A 22 0.86 2.60 -16.95
C ALA A 22 1.49 2.11 -15.64
N THR A 23 2.82 1.93 -15.59
CA THR A 23 3.54 1.60 -14.34
C THR A 23 3.42 2.75 -13.33
N GLY A 24 3.56 4.00 -13.76
CA GLY A 24 3.36 5.19 -12.91
C GLY A 24 1.94 5.26 -12.33
N PHE A 25 0.92 5.00 -13.15
CA PHE A 25 -0.47 4.92 -12.66
C PHE A 25 -0.68 3.76 -11.68
N LEU A 26 -0.01 2.62 -11.85
CA LEU A 26 -0.04 1.54 -10.86
C LEU A 26 0.55 1.98 -9.52
N VAL A 27 1.66 2.73 -9.53
CA VAL A 27 2.25 3.32 -8.31
C VAL A 27 1.26 4.28 -7.66
N LEU A 28 0.74 5.26 -8.41
CA LEU A 28 -0.20 6.26 -7.91
C LEU A 28 -1.47 5.59 -7.34
N ASN A 29 -2.05 4.64 -8.05
CA ASN A 29 -3.27 3.96 -7.59
C ASN A 29 -3.01 3.05 -6.38
N GLY A 30 -1.83 2.42 -6.32
CA GLY A 30 -1.45 1.59 -5.18
C GLY A 30 -1.28 2.38 -3.89
N VAL A 31 -0.81 3.63 -3.98
CA VAL A 31 -0.54 4.51 -2.84
C VAL A 31 -1.75 5.39 -2.48
N ILE A 32 -2.37 6.04 -3.47
CA ILE A 32 -3.50 6.96 -3.23
C ILE A 32 -4.77 6.15 -2.94
N GLY A 33 -5.02 5.90 -1.66
CA GLY A 33 -6.20 5.24 -1.11
C GLY A 33 -6.87 6.12 -0.06
N ALA A 34 -7.17 5.54 1.11
CA ALA A 34 -7.77 6.26 2.24
C ALA A 34 -6.81 7.27 2.91
N GLY A 35 -5.48 7.10 2.74
CA GLY A 35 -4.50 7.95 3.41
C GLY A 35 -4.68 9.45 3.14
N ILE A 36 -4.88 9.85 1.89
CA ILE A 36 -5.06 11.26 1.52
C ILE A 36 -6.33 11.87 2.14
N PHE A 37 -7.36 11.05 2.39
CA PHE A 37 -8.64 11.47 2.92
C PHE A 37 -8.67 11.47 4.46
N GLY A 38 -7.93 10.58 5.13
CA GLY A 38 -7.97 10.43 6.59
C GLY A 38 -6.80 11.08 7.32
N LEU A 39 -5.69 11.39 6.63
CA LEU A 39 -4.48 11.89 7.27
C LEU A 39 -4.48 13.39 7.57
N PRO A 40 -4.97 14.32 6.69
CA PRO A 40 -4.80 15.76 6.90
C PRO A 40 -5.33 16.27 8.23
N GLY A 41 -6.52 15.84 8.65
CA GLY A 41 -7.10 16.22 9.94
C GLY A 41 -6.21 15.82 11.12
N ARG A 42 -5.70 14.60 11.11
CA ARG A 42 -4.81 14.07 12.17
C ARG A 42 -3.45 14.77 12.21
N LEU A 43 -2.92 15.14 11.05
CA LEU A 43 -1.67 15.90 10.97
C LEU A 43 -1.80 17.27 11.64
N VAL A 44 -2.89 17.98 11.35
CA VAL A 44 -3.12 19.31 11.92
C VAL A 44 -3.48 19.23 13.40
N GLU A 45 -4.27 18.24 13.81
CA GLU A 45 -4.63 18.00 15.21
C GLU A 45 -3.40 17.75 16.11
N GLN A 46 -2.43 16.96 15.65
CA GLN A 46 -1.28 16.51 16.46
C GLN A 46 0.00 17.32 16.22
N ALA A 47 0.18 17.91 15.04
CA ALA A 47 1.41 18.62 14.67
C ALA A 47 1.17 20.05 14.15
N GLY A 48 -0.08 20.56 14.20
CA GLY A 48 -0.39 21.91 13.77
C GLY A 48 0.14 22.24 12.37
N MET A 49 0.69 23.43 12.19
CA MET A 49 1.30 23.88 10.93
C MET A 49 2.62 23.15 10.60
N PHE A 50 3.18 22.37 11.52
CA PHE A 50 4.33 21.51 11.24
C PHE A 50 3.91 20.23 10.48
N GLY A 51 2.65 19.79 10.63
CA GLY A 51 2.11 18.57 10.03
C GLY A 51 2.37 18.41 8.54
N PRO A 52 2.07 19.41 7.67
CA PRO A 52 2.38 19.34 6.25
C PRO A 52 3.87 19.08 5.95
N TRP A 53 4.78 19.69 6.72
CA TRP A 53 6.23 19.52 6.54
C TRP A 53 6.71 18.11 6.88
N LEU A 54 6.02 17.40 7.79
CA LEU A 54 6.27 15.98 8.03
C LEU A 54 6.06 15.14 6.77
N ILE A 55 5.11 15.50 5.90
CA ILE A 55 4.92 14.81 4.62
C ILE A 55 6.16 14.92 3.71
N ILE A 56 6.80 16.09 3.66
CA ILE A 56 8.06 16.27 2.91
C ILE A 56 9.16 15.41 3.51
N LEU A 57 9.30 15.43 4.85
CA LEU A 57 10.33 14.65 5.55
C LEU A 57 10.14 13.14 5.31
N PHE A 58 8.94 12.62 5.52
CA PHE A 58 8.65 11.20 5.33
C PHE A 58 8.62 10.81 3.84
N GLY A 59 8.22 11.70 2.96
CA GLY A 59 8.36 11.54 1.51
C GLY A 59 9.83 11.36 1.10
N ALA A 60 10.75 12.18 1.64
CA ALA A 60 12.19 12.02 1.43
C ALA A 60 12.69 10.67 1.97
N PHE A 61 12.20 10.22 3.12
CA PHE A 61 12.53 8.91 3.67
C PHE A 61 12.05 7.78 2.75
N ILE A 62 10.82 7.82 2.29
CA ILE A 62 10.26 6.82 1.37
C ILE A 62 10.97 6.83 0.01
N ILE A 63 11.49 7.96 -0.46
CA ILE A 63 12.32 8.01 -1.67
C ILE A 63 13.56 7.13 -1.51
N THR A 64 14.20 7.10 -0.34
CA THR A 64 15.36 6.21 -0.12
C THR A 64 14.97 4.74 -0.20
N VAL A 65 13.80 4.39 0.36
CA VAL A 65 13.23 3.04 0.28
C VAL A 65 12.87 2.68 -1.15
N ALA A 66 12.14 3.55 -1.86
CA ALA A 66 11.75 3.33 -3.24
C ALA A 66 12.96 3.23 -4.18
N TRP A 67 13.99 4.04 -3.95
CA TRP A 67 15.23 3.99 -4.73
C TRP A 67 16.00 2.69 -4.50
N THR A 68 16.04 2.20 -3.26
CA THR A 68 16.62 0.90 -2.95
C THR A 68 15.85 -0.22 -3.64
N PHE A 69 14.52 -0.22 -3.58
CA PHE A 69 13.68 -1.17 -4.33
C PHE A 69 13.90 -1.07 -5.84
N ALA A 70 14.04 0.14 -6.37
CA ALA A 70 14.35 0.37 -7.77
C ALA A 70 15.69 -0.26 -8.18
N SER A 71 16.70 -0.15 -7.32
CA SER A 71 17.98 -0.82 -7.53
C SER A 71 17.84 -2.35 -7.47
N ILE A 72 17.17 -2.89 -6.44
CA ILE A 72 16.94 -4.33 -6.31
C ILE A 72 16.17 -4.86 -7.53
N ALA A 73 15.10 -4.18 -7.95
CA ALA A 73 14.29 -4.57 -9.09
C ALA A 73 15.09 -4.67 -10.39
N SER A 74 16.16 -3.88 -10.54
CA SER A 74 16.99 -3.91 -11.74
C SER A 74 17.81 -5.20 -11.91
N TYR A 75 17.94 -6.00 -10.84
CA TYR A 75 18.57 -7.34 -10.90
C TYR A 75 17.60 -8.44 -11.35
N PHE A 76 16.31 -8.14 -11.40
CA PHE A 76 15.25 -9.11 -11.74
C PHE A 76 14.51 -8.69 -13.00
N SER A 77 14.17 -9.68 -13.81
CA SER A 77 13.29 -9.49 -14.98
C SER A 77 12.00 -10.31 -14.87
N THR A 78 11.85 -11.02 -13.74
CA THR A 78 10.75 -11.93 -13.44
C THR A 78 9.73 -11.31 -12.50
N THR A 79 8.50 -11.82 -12.51
CA THR A 79 7.46 -11.51 -11.54
C THR A 79 7.86 -11.98 -10.13
N GLY A 80 7.29 -11.37 -9.09
CA GLY A 80 7.50 -11.78 -7.70
C GLY A 80 7.91 -10.65 -6.74
N GLY A 81 8.60 -9.61 -7.23
CA GLY A 81 8.94 -8.42 -6.43
C GLY A 81 9.62 -8.75 -5.10
N PRO A 82 9.20 -8.11 -4.00
CA PRO A 82 9.83 -8.25 -2.68
C PRO A 82 9.96 -9.70 -2.18
N VAL A 83 9.01 -10.57 -2.51
CA VAL A 83 9.05 -12.00 -2.15
C VAL A 83 10.25 -12.69 -2.80
N ALA A 84 10.42 -12.47 -4.11
CA ALA A 84 11.53 -13.04 -4.86
C ALA A 84 12.88 -12.49 -4.36
N TYR A 85 12.95 -11.22 -3.97
CA TYR A 85 14.18 -10.60 -3.43
C TYR A 85 14.61 -11.25 -2.12
N ALA A 86 13.67 -11.37 -1.17
CA ALA A 86 13.92 -12.03 0.11
C ALA A 86 14.26 -13.51 -0.05
N HIS A 87 13.54 -14.22 -0.94
CA HIS A 87 13.81 -15.63 -1.24
C HIS A 87 15.22 -15.83 -1.83
N ARG A 88 15.60 -15.04 -2.81
CA ARG A 88 16.93 -15.12 -3.44
C ARG A 88 18.06 -14.85 -2.46
N ALA A 89 17.84 -13.93 -1.51
CA ALA A 89 18.88 -13.54 -0.54
C ALA A 89 18.98 -14.51 0.64
N PHE A 90 17.86 -14.92 1.23
CA PHE A 90 17.79 -15.58 2.54
C PHE A 90 17.08 -16.93 2.52
N GLY A 91 16.57 -17.36 1.38
CA GLY A 91 15.93 -18.67 1.21
C GLY A 91 14.39 -18.65 1.41
N PRO A 92 13.76 -19.84 1.30
CA PRO A 92 12.32 -19.96 1.13
C PRO A 92 11.50 -19.50 2.34
N LEU A 93 11.95 -19.71 3.57
CA LEU A 93 11.21 -19.30 4.76
C LEU A 93 11.13 -17.77 4.86
N VAL A 94 12.24 -17.06 4.64
CA VAL A 94 12.25 -15.59 4.71
C VAL A 94 11.48 -14.99 3.54
N GLY A 95 11.59 -15.57 2.34
CA GLY A 95 10.77 -15.19 1.20
C GLY A 95 9.27 -15.34 1.48
N PHE A 96 8.86 -16.47 2.03
CA PHE A 96 7.49 -16.73 2.45
C PHE A 96 7.01 -15.70 3.49
N GLN A 97 7.77 -15.50 4.58
CA GLN A 97 7.40 -14.54 5.62
C GLN A 97 7.30 -13.11 5.09
N THR A 98 8.19 -12.71 4.18
CA THR A 98 8.10 -11.41 3.51
C THR A 98 6.79 -11.27 2.73
N GLY A 99 6.41 -12.29 1.96
CA GLY A 99 5.15 -12.32 1.24
C GLY A 99 3.93 -12.33 2.16
N TRP A 100 3.99 -13.10 3.24
CA TRP A 100 2.93 -13.17 4.24
C TRP A 100 2.70 -11.83 4.94
N LEU A 101 3.76 -11.13 5.35
CA LEU A 101 3.69 -9.79 5.93
C LEU A 101 3.10 -8.77 4.95
N LEU A 102 3.52 -8.80 3.68
CA LEU A 102 2.93 -7.94 2.65
C LEU A 102 1.44 -8.26 2.42
N TYR A 103 1.05 -9.52 2.47
CA TYR A 103 -0.34 -9.93 2.38
C TYR A 103 -1.17 -9.39 3.56
N ILE A 104 -0.70 -9.57 4.80
CA ILE A 104 -1.35 -9.02 6.01
C ILE A 104 -1.44 -7.50 5.94
N GLY A 105 -0.37 -6.82 5.49
CA GLY A 105 -0.38 -5.39 5.26
C GLY A 105 -1.46 -4.95 4.25
N ARG A 106 -1.74 -5.75 3.21
CA ARG A 106 -2.80 -5.48 2.23
C ARG A 106 -4.20 -5.72 2.80
N VAL A 107 -4.37 -6.79 3.58
CA VAL A 107 -5.64 -7.06 4.30
C VAL A 107 -5.97 -5.90 5.25
N SER A 108 -4.99 -5.48 6.07
CA SER A 108 -5.17 -4.34 6.98
C SER A 108 -5.47 -3.04 6.23
N ALA A 109 -4.85 -2.83 5.05
CA ALA A 109 -5.11 -1.66 4.22
C ALA A 109 -6.54 -1.64 3.65
N ILE A 110 -7.09 -2.78 3.20
CA ILE A 110 -8.49 -2.86 2.78
C ILE A 110 -9.39 -2.50 3.95
N SER A 111 -9.13 -3.08 5.11
CA SER A 111 -9.94 -2.85 6.32
C SER A 111 -9.89 -1.37 6.76
N ALA A 112 -8.72 -0.73 6.70
CA ALA A 112 -8.55 0.70 6.95
C ALA A 112 -9.30 1.55 5.91
N ASN A 113 -9.18 1.21 4.63
CA ASN A 113 -9.86 1.89 3.54
C ASN A 113 -11.39 1.86 3.71
N ILE A 114 -11.94 0.71 4.07
CA ILE A 114 -13.40 0.56 4.27
C ILE A 114 -13.89 1.36 5.48
N ASN A 115 -13.08 1.50 6.52
CA ASN A 115 -13.42 2.38 7.65
C ASN A 115 -13.52 3.86 7.22
N VAL A 116 -12.55 4.37 6.46
CA VAL A 116 -12.61 5.75 5.94
C VAL A 116 -13.77 5.92 4.97
N LEU A 117 -13.99 4.96 4.08
CA LEU A 117 -15.12 4.99 3.16
C LEU A 117 -16.46 5.08 3.90
N PHE A 118 -16.60 4.33 4.98
CA PHE A 118 -17.80 4.38 5.83
C PHE A 118 -17.97 5.76 6.45
N ASN A 119 -16.93 6.36 7.02
CA ASN A 119 -17.02 7.68 7.64
C ASN A 119 -17.46 8.74 6.62
N TYR A 120 -16.91 8.69 5.41
CA TYR A 120 -17.31 9.59 4.31
C TYR A 120 -18.75 9.32 3.83
N ALA A 121 -19.19 8.07 3.73
CA ALA A 121 -20.56 7.73 3.35
C ALA A 121 -21.57 8.09 4.46
N ALA A 122 -21.20 7.90 5.72
CA ALA A 122 -22.01 8.22 6.88
C ALA A 122 -22.30 9.72 7.02
N TYR A 123 -21.42 10.58 6.48
CA TYR A 123 -21.65 12.03 6.43
C TYR A 123 -22.94 12.39 5.67
N LEU A 124 -23.32 11.61 4.66
CA LEU A 124 -24.54 11.81 3.88
C LEU A 124 -25.80 11.20 4.53
N TRP A 125 -25.63 10.39 5.58
CA TRP A 125 -26.73 9.63 6.16
C TRP A 125 -26.63 9.58 7.69
N GLU A 126 -27.39 10.41 8.37
CA GLU A 126 -27.42 10.53 9.83
C GLU A 126 -27.76 9.21 10.56
N GLY A 127 -28.46 8.27 9.91
CA GLY A 127 -28.81 6.95 10.47
C GLY A 127 -27.65 5.94 10.44
N ALA A 128 -26.48 6.28 9.89
CA ALA A 128 -25.36 5.36 9.72
C ALA A 128 -24.54 5.11 11.02
N SER A 129 -24.78 5.83 12.12
CA SER A 129 -23.95 5.81 13.35
C SER A 129 -24.02 4.51 14.16
N GLY A 130 -24.91 3.56 13.86
CA GLY A 130 -25.10 2.31 14.60
C GLY A 130 -24.03 1.24 14.25
N GLU A 131 -23.55 0.51 15.25
CA GLU A 131 -22.59 -0.60 15.04
C GLU A 131 -23.12 -1.66 14.05
N LEU A 132 -24.41 -1.98 14.11
CA LEU A 132 -25.05 -2.93 13.20
C LEU A 132 -25.05 -2.41 11.76
N THR A 133 -25.34 -1.12 11.56
CA THR A 133 -25.32 -0.46 10.23
C THR A 133 -23.92 -0.47 9.67
N ARG A 134 -22.91 -0.16 10.49
CA ARG A 134 -21.48 -0.23 10.13
C ARG A 134 -21.10 -1.64 9.69
N ALA A 135 -21.43 -2.66 10.48
CA ALA A 135 -21.14 -4.04 10.17
C ALA A 135 -21.84 -4.51 8.87
N ALA A 136 -23.11 -4.14 8.67
CA ALA A 136 -23.86 -4.44 7.47
C ALA A 136 -23.24 -3.78 6.21
N MET A 137 -22.85 -2.50 6.29
CA MET A 137 -22.17 -1.82 5.18
C MET A 137 -20.81 -2.45 4.88
N PHE A 138 -20.01 -2.81 5.88
CA PHE A 138 -18.75 -3.51 5.68
C PHE A 138 -18.96 -4.86 4.99
N PHE A 139 -19.98 -5.62 5.42
CA PHE A 139 -20.33 -6.89 4.79
C PHE A 139 -20.74 -6.72 3.33
N ILE A 140 -21.58 -5.74 3.03
CA ILE A 140 -22.03 -5.47 1.66
C ILE A 140 -20.86 -5.06 0.77
N ILE A 141 -19.98 -4.14 1.23
CA ILE A 141 -18.88 -3.63 0.42
C ILE A 141 -17.80 -4.71 0.22
N ILE A 142 -17.30 -5.31 1.31
CA ILE A 142 -16.25 -6.33 1.24
C ILE A 142 -16.77 -7.59 0.57
N GLY A 143 -17.98 -8.02 0.90
CA GLY A 143 -18.66 -9.17 0.27
C GLY A 143 -18.90 -8.94 -1.22
N GLY A 144 -19.36 -7.76 -1.61
CA GLY A 144 -19.53 -7.38 -3.00
C GLY A 144 -18.22 -7.39 -3.78
N LEU A 145 -17.15 -6.77 -3.25
CA LEU A 145 -15.82 -6.80 -3.85
C LEU A 145 -15.28 -8.23 -3.98
N THR A 146 -15.51 -9.06 -2.95
CA THR A 146 -15.12 -10.47 -2.94
C THR A 146 -15.87 -11.26 -4.01
N ALA A 147 -17.20 -11.15 -4.04
CA ALA A 147 -18.06 -11.86 -5.00
C ALA A 147 -17.70 -11.49 -6.44
N VAL A 148 -17.58 -10.19 -6.72
CA VAL A 148 -17.20 -9.69 -8.04
C VAL A 148 -15.81 -10.20 -8.45
N ASN A 149 -14.86 -10.31 -7.52
CA ASN A 149 -13.53 -10.85 -7.82
C ASN A 149 -13.53 -12.36 -8.06
N VAL A 150 -14.36 -13.13 -7.34
CA VAL A 150 -14.57 -14.57 -7.60
C VAL A 150 -15.14 -14.79 -8.99
N MET A 151 -16.15 -14.03 -9.39
CA MET A 151 -16.77 -14.10 -10.73
C MET A 151 -15.86 -13.66 -11.88
N GLY A 152 -14.72 -13.08 -11.58
CA GLY A 152 -13.69 -12.72 -12.57
C GLY A 152 -13.98 -11.43 -13.35
N ILE A 153 -13.25 -10.36 -13.04
CA ILE A 153 -13.50 -9.02 -13.62
C ILE A 153 -12.48 -8.70 -14.73
N LYS A 154 -12.67 -9.19 -15.92
CA LYS A 154 -11.85 -8.73 -17.08
C LYS A 154 -12.12 -7.26 -17.47
N LYS A 155 -13.33 -6.73 -17.23
CA LYS A 155 -13.73 -5.36 -17.60
C LYS A 155 -13.42 -4.32 -16.52
N ALA A 156 -13.32 -4.69 -15.23
CA ALA A 156 -13.12 -3.75 -14.14
C ALA A 156 -11.71 -3.15 -14.11
N VAL A 157 -10.69 -3.86 -14.58
CA VAL A 157 -9.31 -3.34 -14.63
C VAL A 157 -9.20 -2.08 -15.52
N LYS A 158 -9.93 -2.02 -16.64
CA LYS A 158 -10.00 -0.80 -17.47
C LYS A 158 -10.73 0.35 -16.76
N ALA A 159 -11.81 0.05 -16.03
CA ALA A 159 -12.55 1.04 -15.27
C ALA A 159 -11.72 1.64 -14.12
N ILE A 160 -10.89 0.82 -13.44
CA ILE A 160 -10.02 1.28 -12.36
C ILE A 160 -9.02 2.35 -12.84
N ASN A 161 -8.43 2.19 -14.03
CA ASN A 161 -7.48 3.18 -14.57
C ASN A 161 -8.17 4.51 -14.88
N VAL A 162 -9.40 4.48 -15.40
CA VAL A 162 -10.20 5.67 -15.65
C VAL A 162 -10.58 6.36 -14.34
N ILE A 163 -11.06 5.59 -13.36
CA ILE A 163 -11.41 6.10 -12.03
C ILE A 163 -10.17 6.71 -11.35
N THR A 164 -8.99 6.11 -11.51
CA THR A 164 -7.73 6.62 -10.95
C THR A 164 -7.37 8.00 -11.49
N PHE A 165 -7.61 8.27 -12.76
CA PHE A 165 -7.39 9.59 -13.35
C PHE A 165 -8.40 10.61 -12.80
N PHE A 166 -9.68 10.24 -12.81
CA PHE A 166 -10.75 11.17 -12.39
C PHE A 166 -10.73 11.50 -10.91
N LYS A 167 -10.23 10.60 -10.02
CA LYS A 167 -10.14 10.89 -8.58
C LYS A 167 -9.17 12.01 -8.22
N LEU A 168 -8.14 12.27 -9.06
CA LEU A 168 -7.15 13.32 -8.80
C LEU A 168 -7.69 14.71 -9.14
N ILE A 169 -8.61 14.82 -10.10
CA ILE A 169 -9.11 16.12 -10.58
C ILE A 169 -9.79 16.91 -9.44
N PRO A 170 -10.79 16.38 -8.69
CA PRO A 170 -11.41 17.13 -7.61
C PRO A 170 -10.42 17.49 -6.49
N ILE A 171 -9.45 16.63 -6.19
CA ILE A 171 -8.41 16.91 -5.19
C ILE A 171 -7.53 18.08 -5.64
N LEU A 172 -7.11 18.09 -6.91
CA LEU A 172 -6.31 19.20 -7.46
C LEU A 172 -7.11 20.50 -7.53
N VAL A 173 -8.39 20.42 -7.92
CA VAL A 173 -9.29 21.60 -7.91
C VAL A 173 -9.43 22.14 -6.49
N LEU A 174 -9.61 21.28 -5.49
CA LEU A 174 -9.70 21.67 -4.09
C LEU A 174 -8.42 22.41 -3.64
N VAL A 175 -7.24 21.89 -3.98
CA VAL A 175 -5.95 22.55 -3.71
C VAL A 175 -5.86 23.91 -4.40
N LEU A 176 -6.25 23.99 -5.68
CA LEU A 176 -6.19 25.26 -6.45
C LEU A 176 -7.12 26.33 -5.86
N LEU A 177 -8.32 25.96 -5.47
CA LEU A 177 -9.28 26.86 -4.82
C LEU A 177 -8.80 27.34 -3.45
N ALA A 178 -7.98 26.55 -2.76
CA ALA A 178 -7.43 26.88 -1.47
C ALA A 178 -6.19 27.80 -1.53
N LEU A 179 -5.53 27.94 -2.69
CA LEU A 179 -4.31 28.76 -2.81
C LEU A 179 -4.47 30.22 -2.31
N PRO A 180 -5.60 30.92 -2.56
CA PRO A 180 -5.79 32.27 -2.04
C PRO A 180 -5.88 32.37 -0.52
N HIS A 181 -6.09 31.24 0.19
CA HIS A 181 -6.18 31.18 1.65
C HIS A 181 -4.82 30.97 2.31
N LEU A 182 -3.77 30.71 1.53
CA LEU A 182 -2.42 30.56 2.06
C LEU A 182 -1.90 31.91 2.54
N THR A 183 -1.51 31.98 3.81
CA THR A 183 -0.85 33.15 4.38
C THR A 183 0.64 32.87 4.57
N PRO A 184 1.53 33.89 4.53
CA PRO A 184 2.95 33.68 4.79
C PRO A 184 3.21 32.98 6.14
N GLU A 185 2.47 33.35 7.19
CA GLU A 185 2.57 32.73 8.50
C GLU A 185 2.02 31.29 8.49
N GLY A 186 0.96 31.01 7.72
CA GLY A 186 0.35 29.69 7.59
C GLY A 186 1.15 28.71 6.73
N VAL A 187 2.15 29.17 6.00
CA VAL A 187 3.05 28.28 5.23
C VAL A 187 4.30 27.92 6.05
N LEU A 188 4.73 28.77 6.95
CA LEU A 188 5.91 28.50 7.77
C LEU A 188 5.62 27.40 8.81
N PRO A 189 6.59 26.50 9.08
CA PRO A 189 6.42 25.50 10.11
C PRO A 189 6.26 26.19 11.47
N SER A 190 5.28 25.75 12.24
CA SER A 190 5.17 26.10 13.65
C SER A 190 6.32 25.46 14.46
N ASP A 191 6.29 25.66 15.79
CA ASP A 191 7.22 24.96 16.69
C ASP A 191 7.17 23.45 16.44
N LEU A 192 8.33 22.81 16.62
CA LEU A 192 8.43 21.35 16.50
C LEU A 192 7.50 20.69 17.52
N PRO A 193 6.58 19.81 17.08
CA PRO A 193 5.76 19.05 18.00
C PRO A 193 6.64 18.17 18.90
N SER A 194 6.13 17.81 20.08
CA SER A 194 6.85 16.92 20.98
C SER A 194 7.12 15.56 20.32
N PHE A 195 8.16 14.86 20.78
CA PHE A 195 8.48 13.53 20.22
C PHE A 195 7.33 12.54 20.43
N ASP A 196 6.60 12.66 21.54
CA ASP A 196 5.47 11.79 21.87
C ASP A 196 4.30 12.03 20.89
N ASP A 197 3.99 13.28 20.55
CA ASP A 197 2.97 13.63 19.56
C ASP A 197 3.35 13.12 18.17
N MET A 198 4.63 13.25 17.80
CA MET A 198 5.13 12.76 16.52
C MET A 198 5.11 11.23 16.40
N SER A 199 5.37 10.50 17.49
CA SER A 199 5.47 9.04 17.46
C SER A 199 4.20 8.37 16.92
N GLY A 200 3.02 8.87 17.30
CA GLY A 200 1.72 8.40 16.81
C GLY A 200 1.50 8.66 15.33
N LEU A 201 2.12 9.69 14.78
CA LEU A 201 1.96 10.08 13.36
C LEU A 201 2.88 9.32 12.40
N VAL A 202 4.05 8.85 12.84
CA VAL A 202 5.06 8.24 11.96
C VAL A 202 4.49 7.12 11.10
N LEU A 203 3.86 6.13 11.72
CA LEU A 203 3.30 4.98 11.00
C LEU A 203 2.06 5.37 10.19
N LEU A 204 1.29 6.36 10.63
CA LEU A 204 0.13 6.86 9.92
C LEU A 204 0.53 7.67 8.67
N ILE A 205 1.56 8.51 8.76
CA ILE A 205 2.11 9.20 7.59
C ILE A 205 2.69 8.20 6.59
N LEU A 206 3.47 7.24 7.07
CA LEU A 206 4.03 6.19 6.23
C LEU A 206 2.93 5.32 5.59
N TYR A 207 1.77 5.12 6.25
CA TYR A 207 0.62 4.46 5.65
C TYR A 207 0.18 5.13 4.34
N ALA A 208 0.21 6.45 4.30
CA ALA A 208 -0.16 7.20 3.11
C ALA A 208 0.83 7.01 1.94
N PHE A 209 2.06 6.56 2.21
CA PHE A 209 3.10 6.35 1.20
C PHE A 209 3.30 4.90 0.77
N VAL A 210 2.80 3.91 1.51
CA VAL A 210 2.97 2.49 1.14
C VAL A 210 1.99 2.05 0.05
N GLY A 211 2.34 0.97 -0.66
CA GLY A 211 1.54 0.42 -1.75
C GLY A 211 2.23 0.46 -3.12
N PHE A 212 3.29 1.28 -3.26
CA PHE A 212 4.09 1.38 -4.49
C PHE A 212 4.76 0.05 -4.87
N GLU A 213 4.98 -0.84 -3.91
CA GLU A 213 5.56 -2.17 -4.13
C GLU A 213 4.70 -3.05 -5.06
N GLY A 214 3.44 -2.70 -5.27
CA GLY A 214 2.58 -3.36 -6.25
C GLY A 214 3.14 -3.32 -7.68
N ALA A 215 3.80 -2.22 -8.04
CA ALA A 215 4.44 -2.08 -9.34
C ALA A 215 5.67 -2.99 -9.52
N LEU A 216 6.34 -3.40 -8.42
CA LEU A 216 7.49 -4.32 -8.48
C LEU A 216 7.08 -5.73 -8.90
N VAL A 217 5.85 -6.13 -8.60
CA VAL A 217 5.32 -7.46 -8.91
C VAL A 217 5.04 -7.60 -10.41
N THR A 218 4.81 -6.51 -11.13
CA THR A 218 4.49 -6.52 -12.56
C THR A 218 5.71 -6.51 -13.49
N ALA A 219 6.90 -6.80 -12.97
CA ALA A 219 8.16 -6.74 -13.73
C ALA A 219 8.16 -7.61 -14.99
N GLY A 220 7.56 -8.81 -14.95
CA GLY A 220 7.45 -9.73 -16.10
C GLY A 220 6.56 -9.20 -17.23
N GLU A 221 5.61 -8.31 -16.94
CA GLU A 221 4.68 -7.71 -17.88
C GLU A 221 5.10 -6.29 -18.33
N THR A 222 6.13 -5.72 -17.70
CA THR A 222 6.59 -4.34 -17.93
C THR A 222 7.60 -4.29 -19.09
N LYS A 223 7.44 -3.32 -19.99
CA LYS A 223 8.42 -3.02 -21.04
C LYS A 223 9.69 -2.45 -20.42
N ASN A 224 10.84 -3.05 -20.73
CA ASN A 224 12.14 -2.64 -20.18
C ASN A 224 12.14 -2.47 -18.64
N PRO A 225 11.74 -3.51 -17.87
CA PRO A 225 11.44 -3.38 -16.45
C PRO A 225 12.61 -2.78 -15.65
N LYS A 226 13.85 -3.13 -15.99
CA LYS A 226 15.07 -2.62 -15.35
C LYS A 226 15.23 -1.07 -15.41
N LYS A 227 14.55 -0.40 -16.35
CA LYS A 227 14.55 1.06 -16.51
C LYS A 227 13.20 1.69 -16.16
N THR A 228 12.11 1.04 -16.55
CA THR A 228 10.75 1.56 -16.37
C THR A 228 10.33 1.58 -14.91
N ILE A 229 10.52 0.48 -14.19
CA ILE A 229 10.12 0.36 -12.78
C ILE A 229 10.86 1.37 -11.89
N PRO A 230 12.21 1.50 -11.95
CA PRO A 230 12.92 2.50 -11.16
C PRO A 230 12.41 3.93 -11.36
N ARG A 231 12.20 4.32 -12.62
CA ARG A 231 11.71 5.67 -12.94
C ARG A 231 10.29 5.89 -12.44
N ALA A 232 9.40 4.92 -12.66
CA ALA A 232 8.01 5.02 -12.22
C ALA A 232 7.90 5.09 -10.69
N LEU A 233 8.72 4.35 -9.94
CA LEU A 233 8.73 4.40 -8.48
C LEU A 233 9.18 5.77 -7.98
N ILE A 234 10.32 6.27 -8.43
CA ILE A 234 10.87 7.54 -7.96
C ILE A 234 9.95 8.70 -8.33
N CYS A 235 9.56 8.81 -9.62
CA CYS A 235 8.65 9.86 -10.07
C CYS A 235 7.29 9.75 -9.36
N GLY A 236 6.77 8.53 -9.17
CA GLY A 236 5.50 8.30 -8.48
C GLY A 236 5.53 8.79 -7.04
N VAL A 237 6.57 8.45 -6.26
CA VAL A 237 6.72 8.91 -4.87
C VAL A 237 6.87 10.43 -4.80
N LEU A 238 7.64 11.05 -5.71
CA LEU A 238 7.77 12.52 -5.77
C LEU A 238 6.42 13.20 -6.03
N VAL A 239 5.66 12.71 -7.00
CA VAL A 239 4.33 13.25 -7.33
C VAL A 239 3.37 13.08 -6.15
N ILE A 240 3.38 11.91 -5.50
CA ILE A 240 2.55 11.66 -4.31
C ILE A 240 2.92 12.60 -3.18
N THR A 241 4.22 12.78 -2.91
CA THR A 241 4.71 13.70 -1.88
C THR A 241 4.22 15.13 -2.15
N ALA A 242 4.32 15.60 -3.40
CA ALA A 242 3.85 16.93 -3.79
C ALA A 242 2.33 17.08 -3.60
N ILE A 243 1.53 16.09 -4.04
CA ILE A 243 0.06 16.12 -3.88
C ILE A 243 -0.31 16.12 -2.39
N TYR A 244 0.26 15.22 -1.60
CA TYR A 244 -0.08 15.10 -0.18
C TYR A 244 0.35 16.32 0.63
N PHE A 245 1.54 16.87 0.33
CA PHE A 245 1.99 18.12 0.92
C PHE A 245 1.04 19.28 0.60
N SER A 246 0.67 19.42 -0.69
CA SER A 246 -0.25 20.48 -1.12
C SER A 246 -1.61 20.36 -0.43
N VAL A 247 -2.17 19.15 -0.36
CA VAL A 247 -3.45 18.91 0.32
C VAL A 247 -3.36 19.21 1.81
N ALA A 248 -2.31 18.74 2.50
CA ALA A 248 -2.17 18.98 3.93
C ALA A 248 -1.90 20.46 4.25
N MET A 249 -1.09 21.14 3.42
CA MET A 249 -0.77 22.56 3.58
C MET A 249 -2.01 23.42 3.38
N THR A 250 -2.78 23.16 2.32
CA THR A 250 -4.01 23.90 2.07
C THR A 250 -5.09 23.60 3.10
N TYR A 251 -5.22 22.35 3.54
CA TYR A 251 -6.12 21.97 4.62
C TYR A 251 -5.81 22.73 5.92
N ALA A 252 -4.55 22.76 6.32
CA ALA A 252 -4.11 23.44 7.54
C ALA A 252 -4.40 24.95 7.54
N ASN A 253 -4.44 25.59 6.36
CA ASN A 253 -4.72 27.03 6.22
C ASN A 253 -6.22 27.33 6.07
N VAL A 254 -7.01 26.40 5.54
CA VAL A 254 -8.44 26.62 5.29
C VAL A 254 -9.29 26.20 6.50
N VAL A 255 -8.93 25.09 7.16
CA VAL A 255 -9.73 24.49 8.23
C VAL A 255 -9.12 24.82 9.59
N THR A 256 -9.55 25.93 10.21
CA THR A 256 -9.00 26.43 11.47
C THR A 256 -9.39 25.60 12.71
N ASN A 257 -10.51 24.88 12.65
CA ASN A 257 -11.02 23.99 13.72
C ASN A 257 -10.95 22.52 13.28
N GLY A 258 -9.86 22.12 12.67
CA GLY A 258 -9.70 20.79 12.08
C GLY A 258 -9.60 19.67 13.11
N GLY A 259 -9.86 18.42 12.68
CA GLY A 259 -9.74 17.22 13.50
C GLY A 259 -10.84 16.17 13.29
N GLY A 260 -11.79 16.40 12.37
CA GLY A 260 -12.85 15.45 12.07
C GLY A 260 -12.38 14.19 11.34
N ASP A 261 -13.25 13.19 11.26
CA ASP A 261 -13.00 11.93 10.52
C ASP A 261 -13.14 12.08 8.99
N THR A 262 -13.63 13.25 8.52
CA THR A 262 -13.84 13.58 7.10
C THR A 262 -13.20 14.93 6.72
N PRO A 263 -11.90 15.13 6.97
CA PRO A 263 -11.25 16.44 6.90
C PRO A 263 -11.38 17.15 5.54
N LEU A 264 -11.34 16.42 4.43
CA LEU A 264 -11.45 17.04 3.11
C LEU A 264 -12.90 17.43 2.76
N VAL A 265 -13.91 16.89 3.45
CA VAL A 265 -15.32 17.36 3.30
C VAL A 265 -15.43 18.76 3.88
N ASP A 266 -14.92 18.98 5.10
CA ASP A 266 -14.93 20.27 5.76
C ASP A 266 -14.26 21.34 4.88
N MET A 267 -13.10 21.01 4.33
CA MET A 267 -12.39 21.88 3.38
C MET A 267 -13.21 22.14 2.10
N GLY A 268 -13.87 21.11 1.57
CA GLY A 268 -14.74 21.23 0.40
C GLY A 268 -15.94 22.13 0.66
N GLU A 269 -16.56 22.03 1.82
CA GLU A 269 -17.70 22.88 2.22
C GLU A 269 -17.30 24.35 2.43
N ILE A 270 -16.14 24.59 3.04
CA ILE A 270 -15.61 25.95 3.22
C ILE A 270 -15.36 26.63 1.86
N LEU A 271 -14.75 25.90 0.91
CA LEU A 271 -14.31 26.46 -0.37
C LEU A 271 -15.40 26.53 -1.45
N MET A 272 -16.34 25.59 -1.44
CA MET A 272 -17.34 25.44 -2.51
C MET A 272 -18.78 25.33 -1.99
N GLY A 273 -19.00 25.51 -0.68
CA GLY A 273 -20.29 25.30 -0.06
C GLY A 273 -20.71 23.82 0.01
N PRO A 274 -21.97 23.51 0.35
CA PRO A 274 -22.44 22.13 0.54
C PRO A 274 -22.18 21.19 -0.66
N ILE A 275 -22.22 21.75 -1.87
CA ILE A 275 -21.92 20.98 -3.11
C ILE A 275 -20.47 20.50 -3.10
N GLY A 276 -19.54 21.30 -2.55
CA GLY A 276 -18.14 20.92 -2.41
C GLY A 276 -17.96 19.70 -1.52
N GLY A 277 -18.64 19.66 -0.37
CA GLY A 277 -18.66 18.49 0.50
C GLY A 277 -19.10 17.23 -0.24
N VAL A 278 -20.23 17.29 -0.96
CA VAL A 278 -20.76 16.16 -1.74
C VAL A 278 -19.76 15.69 -2.81
N ILE A 279 -19.13 16.60 -3.55
CA ILE A 279 -18.12 16.28 -4.57
C ILE A 279 -16.95 15.52 -3.94
N ILE A 280 -16.47 15.98 -2.79
CA ILE A 280 -15.36 15.34 -2.08
C ILE A 280 -15.76 13.96 -1.54
N ILE A 281 -16.96 13.79 -1.01
CA ILE A 281 -17.47 12.48 -0.56
C ILE A 281 -17.51 11.49 -1.73
N ILE A 282 -18.09 11.87 -2.85
CA ILE A 282 -18.14 11.04 -4.05
C ILE A 282 -16.71 10.68 -4.51
N THR A 283 -15.80 11.66 -4.51
CA THR A 283 -14.40 11.46 -4.87
C THR A 283 -13.71 10.46 -3.95
N ALA A 284 -13.91 10.58 -2.63
CA ALA A 284 -13.37 9.66 -1.63
C ALA A 284 -13.89 8.24 -1.83
N ILE A 285 -15.20 8.07 -1.99
CA ILE A 285 -15.82 6.77 -2.24
C ILE A 285 -15.21 6.09 -3.47
N PHE A 286 -15.17 6.77 -4.61
CA PHE A 286 -14.60 6.19 -5.83
C PHE A 286 -13.10 5.93 -5.71
N SER A 287 -12.34 6.82 -5.08
CA SER A 287 -10.90 6.66 -4.87
C SER A 287 -10.60 5.44 -4.00
N ILE A 288 -11.30 5.32 -2.88
CA ILE A 288 -11.09 4.24 -1.90
C ILE A 288 -11.55 2.91 -2.47
N LEU A 289 -12.72 2.85 -3.13
CA LEU A 289 -13.19 1.63 -3.80
C LEU A 289 -12.24 1.21 -4.93
N GLY A 290 -11.71 2.15 -5.71
CA GLY A 290 -10.72 1.86 -6.76
C GLY A 290 -9.43 1.25 -6.21
N ASN A 291 -8.90 1.81 -5.12
CA ASN A 291 -7.72 1.26 -4.43
C ASN A 291 -8.03 -0.12 -3.83
N ALA A 292 -9.12 -0.26 -3.07
CA ALA A 292 -9.54 -1.53 -2.48
C ALA A 292 -9.73 -2.62 -3.54
N THR A 293 -10.37 -2.31 -4.68
CA THR A 293 -10.54 -3.24 -5.80
C THR A 293 -9.18 -3.72 -6.33
N SER A 294 -8.20 -2.81 -6.47
CA SER A 294 -6.85 -3.18 -6.92
C SER A 294 -6.17 -4.15 -5.95
N ILE A 295 -6.35 -3.93 -4.65
CA ILE A 295 -5.80 -4.82 -3.61
C ILE A 295 -6.51 -6.19 -3.64
N VAL A 296 -7.85 -6.21 -3.72
CA VAL A 296 -8.65 -7.45 -3.78
C VAL A 296 -8.32 -8.27 -5.03
N ILE A 297 -7.92 -7.63 -6.12
CA ILE A 297 -7.42 -8.34 -7.32
C ILE A 297 -6.02 -8.91 -7.08
N ALA A 298 -5.11 -8.15 -6.50
CA ALA A 298 -3.69 -8.53 -6.43
C ALA A 298 -3.35 -9.45 -5.25
N ALA A 299 -3.91 -9.20 -4.05
CA ALA A 299 -3.52 -9.90 -2.83
C ALA A 299 -3.82 -11.40 -2.82
N PRO A 300 -4.98 -11.90 -3.30
CA PRO A 300 -5.25 -13.34 -3.35
C PRO A 300 -4.28 -14.11 -4.25
N ARG A 301 -3.71 -13.44 -5.26
CA ARG A 301 -2.72 -14.07 -6.14
C ARG A 301 -1.41 -14.34 -5.44
N MET A 302 -1.11 -13.61 -4.34
CA MET A 302 0.07 -13.88 -3.51
C MET A 302 -0.10 -15.20 -2.73
N THR A 303 -1.23 -15.41 -2.07
CA THR A 303 -1.51 -16.65 -1.33
C THR A 303 -1.69 -17.83 -2.28
N PHE A 304 -2.27 -17.61 -3.45
CA PHE A 304 -2.34 -18.60 -4.52
C PHE A 304 -0.93 -19.03 -4.98
N ALA A 305 -0.06 -18.08 -5.30
CA ALA A 305 1.31 -18.37 -5.72
C ALA A 305 2.11 -19.10 -4.63
N MET A 306 1.96 -18.70 -3.36
CA MET A 306 2.58 -19.39 -2.23
C MET A 306 2.09 -20.85 -2.10
N ALA A 307 0.82 -21.13 -2.42
CA ALA A 307 0.30 -22.49 -2.42
C ALA A 307 0.84 -23.32 -3.59
N GLU A 308 0.95 -22.74 -4.80
CA GLU A 308 1.58 -23.37 -5.96
C GLU A 308 3.08 -23.68 -5.71
N GLU A 309 3.77 -22.80 -4.98
CA GLU A 309 5.16 -23.02 -4.55
C GLU A 309 5.29 -24.05 -3.41
N GLY A 310 4.17 -24.55 -2.87
CA GLY A 310 4.14 -25.50 -1.77
C GLY A 310 4.51 -24.89 -0.41
N THR A 311 4.40 -23.57 -0.24
CA THR A 311 4.67 -22.87 1.02
C THR A 311 3.40 -22.59 1.83
N LEU A 312 2.22 -22.63 1.20
CA LEU A 312 0.89 -22.59 1.83
C LEU A 312 0.10 -23.88 1.51
N PRO A 313 -0.93 -24.20 2.30
CA PRO A 313 -1.80 -25.33 2.03
C PRO A 313 -2.42 -25.29 0.63
N LYS A 314 -2.54 -26.46 -0.03
CA LYS A 314 -3.13 -26.61 -1.37
C LYS A 314 -4.54 -26.01 -1.50
N TRP A 315 -5.23 -25.81 -0.38
CA TRP A 315 -6.55 -25.17 -0.33
C TRP A 315 -6.54 -23.77 -0.95
N PHE A 316 -5.46 -22.98 -0.74
CA PHE A 316 -5.27 -21.65 -1.35
C PHE A 316 -4.99 -21.69 -2.86
N GLY A 317 -4.49 -22.83 -3.36
CA GLY A 317 -4.21 -23.05 -4.78
C GLY A 317 -5.40 -23.55 -5.60
N LYS A 318 -6.59 -23.73 -5.00
CA LYS A 318 -7.77 -24.18 -5.75
C LYS A 318 -8.31 -23.07 -6.67
N VAL A 319 -8.46 -23.42 -7.95
CA VAL A 319 -9.07 -22.57 -8.98
C VAL A 319 -10.55 -22.94 -9.12
N HIS A 320 -11.43 -21.96 -9.22
CA HIS A 320 -12.86 -22.16 -9.47
C HIS A 320 -13.08 -22.72 -10.87
N GLU A 321 -13.90 -23.76 -11.00
CA GLU A 321 -14.09 -24.48 -12.26
C GLU A 321 -14.70 -23.60 -13.36
N GLU A 322 -15.68 -22.78 -13.03
CA GLU A 322 -16.39 -21.91 -13.98
C GLU A 322 -15.67 -20.59 -14.23
N TYR A 323 -15.22 -19.90 -13.15
CA TYR A 323 -14.67 -18.55 -13.26
C TYR A 323 -13.16 -18.48 -13.45
N HIS A 324 -12.46 -19.60 -13.30
CA HIS A 324 -11.00 -19.72 -13.42
C HIS A 324 -10.24 -18.72 -12.53
N THR A 325 -10.75 -18.45 -11.32
CA THR A 325 -10.18 -17.55 -10.31
C THR A 325 -9.75 -18.33 -9.07
N PRO A 326 -8.77 -17.86 -8.29
CA PRO A 326 -8.36 -18.48 -7.02
C PRO A 326 -9.40 -18.19 -5.92
N ALA A 327 -10.60 -18.78 -6.03
CA ALA A 327 -11.75 -18.42 -5.22
C ALA A 327 -11.50 -18.54 -3.72
N ASN A 328 -10.82 -19.60 -3.27
CA ASN A 328 -10.53 -19.81 -1.85
C ASN A 328 -9.63 -18.70 -1.28
N SER A 329 -8.60 -18.31 -2.02
CA SER A 329 -7.71 -17.19 -1.66
C SER A 329 -8.44 -15.85 -1.62
N ILE A 330 -9.39 -15.64 -2.54
CA ILE A 330 -10.24 -14.44 -2.59
C ILE A 330 -11.18 -14.38 -1.40
N ILE A 331 -11.88 -15.49 -1.10
CA ILE A 331 -12.81 -15.58 0.03
C ILE A 331 -12.05 -15.40 1.35
N PHE A 332 -10.88 -16.02 1.50
CA PHE A 332 -10.05 -15.84 2.69
C PHE A 332 -9.65 -14.38 2.91
N LEU A 333 -9.23 -13.69 1.85
CA LEU A 333 -8.97 -12.25 1.91
C LEU A 333 -10.21 -11.48 2.39
N GLY A 334 -11.37 -11.74 1.78
CA GLY A 334 -12.64 -11.07 2.12
C GLY A 334 -13.02 -11.26 3.59
N VAL A 335 -13.01 -12.51 4.06
CA VAL A 335 -13.35 -12.84 5.45
C VAL A 335 -12.38 -12.17 6.42
N LEU A 336 -11.06 -12.27 6.18
CA LEU A 336 -10.06 -11.68 7.06
C LEU A 336 -10.15 -10.16 7.06
N SER A 337 -10.39 -9.54 5.91
CA SER A 337 -10.58 -8.09 5.81
C SER A 337 -11.85 -7.62 6.54
N PHE A 338 -12.93 -8.38 6.47
CA PHE A 338 -14.18 -8.07 7.18
C PHE A 338 -13.98 -8.13 8.69
N VAL A 339 -13.39 -9.22 9.19
CA VAL A 339 -13.09 -9.38 10.63
C VAL A 339 -12.23 -8.25 11.15
N LEU A 340 -11.16 -7.89 10.43
CA LEU A 340 -10.30 -6.77 10.83
C LEU A 340 -11.02 -5.42 10.73
N ALA A 341 -11.85 -5.20 9.72
CA ALA A 341 -12.59 -3.94 9.57
C ALA A 341 -13.56 -3.69 10.74
N ILE A 342 -14.26 -4.73 11.22
CA ILE A 342 -15.17 -4.61 12.36
C ILE A 342 -14.39 -4.40 13.67
N SER A 343 -13.28 -5.12 13.86
CA SER A 343 -12.52 -5.13 15.11
C SER A 343 -11.62 -3.90 15.31
N GLY A 344 -11.35 -3.13 14.26
CA GLY A 344 -10.40 -2.03 14.29
C GLY A 344 -10.95 -0.69 13.78
N THR A 345 -10.21 0.37 14.11
CA THR A 345 -10.42 1.71 13.55
C THR A 345 -9.47 1.95 12.38
N PHE A 346 -9.73 3.01 11.60
CA PHE A 346 -8.82 3.42 10.52
C PHE A 346 -7.37 3.54 10.98
N ILE A 347 -7.12 4.27 12.06
CA ILE A 347 -5.76 4.54 12.57
C ILE A 347 -5.07 3.22 12.93
N TYR A 348 -5.75 2.37 13.67
CA TYR A 348 -5.20 1.10 14.13
C TYR A 348 -4.82 0.16 12.98
N LEU A 349 -5.71 0.06 11.99
CA LEU A 349 -5.52 -0.78 10.81
C LEU A 349 -4.45 -0.21 9.87
N ALA A 350 -4.36 1.12 9.75
CA ALA A 350 -3.31 1.80 9.00
C ALA A 350 -1.92 1.56 9.62
N ILE A 351 -1.82 1.65 10.95
CA ILE A 351 -0.59 1.34 11.69
C ILE A 351 -0.19 -0.12 11.49
N ALA A 352 -1.13 -1.07 11.63
CA ALA A 352 -0.85 -2.49 11.41
C ALA A 352 -0.40 -2.78 9.97
N SER A 353 -1.04 -2.14 9.00
CA SER A 353 -0.66 -2.24 7.58
C SER A 353 0.76 -1.74 7.34
N THR A 354 1.12 -0.60 7.95
CA THR A 354 2.45 0.01 7.79
C THR A 354 3.52 -0.82 8.47
N LEU A 355 3.28 -1.27 9.70
CA LEU A 355 4.22 -2.08 10.47
C LEU A 355 4.60 -3.36 9.71
N ALA A 356 3.60 -4.09 9.18
CA ALA A 356 3.82 -5.28 8.37
C ALA A 356 4.72 -4.99 7.15
N ARG A 357 4.47 -3.88 6.46
CA ARG A 357 5.26 -3.47 5.29
C ARG A 357 6.67 -3.01 5.68
N MET A 358 6.83 -2.24 6.75
CA MET A 358 8.16 -1.77 7.18
C MET A 358 9.06 -2.94 7.54
N ILE A 359 8.54 -3.99 8.18
CA ILE A 359 9.29 -5.23 8.46
C ILE A 359 9.69 -5.91 7.13
N ALA A 360 8.76 -6.08 6.20
CA ALA A 360 9.05 -6.68 4.90
C ALA A 360 10.06 -5.85 4.08
N TYR A 361 9.95 -4.51 4.13
CA TYR A 361 10.88 -3.61 3.45
C TYR A 361 12.28 -3.69 4.07
N ALA A 362 12.40 -3.71 5.40
CA ALA A 362 13.68 -3.88 6.07
C ALA A 362 14.39 -5.18 5.62
N ILE A 363 13.66 -6.30 5.53
CA ILE A 363 14.20 -7.57 4.99
C ILE A 363 14.68 -7.37 3.55
N CYS A 364 13.92 -6.68 2.71
CA CYS A 364 14.32 -6.42 1.32
C CYS A 364 15.55 -5.50 1.22
N MET A 365 15.66 -4.47 2.08
CA MET A 365 16.88 -3.61 2.10
C MET A 365 18.14 -4.44 2.41
N LEU A 366 18.04 -5.36 3.38
CA LEU A 366 19.12 -6.29 3.74
C LEU A 366 19.42 -7.33 2.65
N SER A 367 18.52 -7.55 1.70
CA SER A 367 18.73 -8.53 0.63
C SER A 367 19.73 -8.06 -0.43
N LEU A 368 19.89 -6.76 -0.63
CA LEU A 368 20.70 -6.18 -1.71
C LEU A 368 22.15 -6.65 -1.75
N PRO A 369 22.91 -6.72 -0.62
CA PRO A 369 24.27 -7.22 -0.65
C PRO A 369 24.38 -8.68 -1.14
N ASN A 370 23.45 -9.52 -0.69
CA ASN A 370 23.44 -10.94 -1.08
C ASN A 370 23.02 -11.11 -2.55
N ILE A 371 22.08 -10.28 -3.04
CA ILE A 371 21.66 -10.28 -4.44
C ILE A 371 22.84 -9.88 -5.34
N ARG A 372 23.56 -8.81 -4.99
CA ARG A 372 24.75 -8.35 -5.74
C ARG A 372 25.85 -9.41 -5.81
N LYS A 373 26.11 -10.11 -4.71
CA LYS A 373 27.11 -11.20 -4.67
C LYS A 373 26.75 -12.39 -5.56
N LYS A 374 25.44 -12.62 -5.80
CA LYS A 374 24.95 -13.76 -6.59
C LYS A 374 24.63 -13.39 -8.04
N ALA A 375 24.79 -12.12 -8.42
CA ALA A 375 24.54 -11.62 -9.77
C ALA A 375 25.76 -11.87 -10.66
N ASP A 376 25.51 -12.16 -11.93
CA ASP A 376 26.53 -12.25 -12.98
C ASP A 376 27.02 -10.86 -13.42
N ASP A 377 28.16 -10.82 -14.11
CA ASP A 377 28.80 -9.56 -14.54
C ASP A 377 27.91 -8.76 -15.49
N GLU A 378 27.13 -9.41 -16.36
CA GLU A 378 26.21 -8.76 -17.27
C GLU A 378 25.06 -8.06 -16.51
N THR A 379 24.48 -8.75 -15.52
CA THR A 379 23.44 -8.17 -14.65
C THR A 379 23.99 -7.03 -13.81
N LEU A 380 25.20 -7.16 -13.26
CA LEU A 380 25.88 -6.10 -12.49
C LEU A 380 26.13 -4.85 -13.33
N ALA A 381 26.59 -5.04 -14.58
CA ALA A 381 26.86 -3.93 -15.50
C ALA A 381 25.59 -3.15 -15.88
N ASN A 382 24.45 -3.84 -16.02
CA ASN A 382 23.17 -3.28 -16.42
C ASN A 382 22.26 -2.84 -15.27
N ALA A 383 22.65 -3.13 -14.02
CA ALA A 383 21.85 -2.78 -12.85
C ALA A 383 21.86 -1.28 -12.56
N THR A 384 20.76 -0.78 -12.00
CA THR A 384 20.65 0.62 -11.57
C THR A 384 21.62 0.88 -10.42
N LYS A 385 22.62 1.72 -10.68
CA LYS A 385 23.61 2.12 -9.68
C LYS A 385 23.01 3.15 -8.72
N LEU A 386 23.17 2.91 -7.43
CA LEU A 386 22.79 3.85 -6.39
C LEU A 386 23.95 4.82 -6.11
N PRO A 387 23.71 6.14 -6.03
CA PRO A 387 24.71 7.09 -5.54
C PRO A 387 25.16 6.68 -4.13
N GLY A 388 26.46 6.72 -3.86
CA GLY A 388 27.00 6.32 -2.56
C GLY A 388 26.95 4.81 -2.23
N GLY A 389 26.69 3.95 -3.22
CA GLY A 389 26.77 2.48 -3.06
C GLY A 389 25.75 1.90 -2.10
N TYR A 390 26.13 1.58 -0.86
CA TYR A 390 25.25 1.04 0.18
C TYR A 390 24.69 2.11 1.15
N LEU A 391 25.04 3.37 0.97
CA LEU A 391 24.57 4.45 1.87
C LEU A 391 23.05 4.61 1.82
N ILE A 392 22.47 4.70 0.63
CA ILE A 392 21.01 4.83 0.46
C ILE A 392 20.27 3.61 1.01
N PRO A 393 20.63 2.37 0.68
CA PRO A 393 20.06 1.18 1.32
C PRO A 393 20.21 1.14 2.84
N GLY A 394 21.34 1.62 3.37
CA GLY A 394 21.57 1.75 4.81
C GLY A 394 20.61 2.75 5.45
N ILE A 395 20.45 3.95 4.86
CA ILE A 395 19.46 4.95 5.31
C ILE A 395 18.05 4.36 5.24
N ALA A 396 17.67 3.73 4.13
CA ALA A 396 16.35 3.12 3.96
C ALA A 396 16.08 2.05 5.03
N PHE A 397 17.08 1.23 5.38
CA PHE A 397 16.98 0.25 6.44
C PHE A 397 16.76 0.91 7.81
N VAL A 398 17.57 1.94 8.15
CA VAL A 398 17.42 2.70 9.41
C VAL A 398 16.05 3.37 9.50
N VAL A 399 15.55 3.93 8.39
CA VAL A 399 14.18 4.51 8.34
C VAL A 399 13.12 3.45 8.62
N CYS A 400 13.26 2.24 8.05
CA CYS A 400 12.33 1.15 8.36
C CYS A 400 12.40 0.76 9.83
N LEU A 401 13.60 0.66 10.43
CA LEU A 401 13.77 0.35 11.86
C LEU A 401 13.20 1.46 12.74
N PHE A 402 13.44 2.73 12.40
CA PHE A 402 12.85 3.87 13.11
C PHE A 402 11.33 3.81 13.06
N ALA A 403 10.72 3.57 11.90
CA ALA A 403 9.28 3.41 11.79
C ALA A 403 8.74 2.24 12.64
N ILE A 404 9.44 1.10 12.62
CA ILE A 404 9.08 -0.07 13.42
C ILE A 404 9.16 0.24 14.93
N SER A 405 10.14 1.01 15.39
CA SER A 405 10.29 1.40 16.80
C SER A 405 9.17 2.30 17.31
N GLN A 406 8.47 3.00 16.44
CA GLN A 406 7.32 3.87 16.78
C GLN A 406 6.01 3.08 16.96
N SER A 407 6.04 1.76 16.82
CA SER A 407 4.85 0.93 16.99
C SER A 407 4.56 0.62 18.46
N THR A 408 3.27 0.59 18.81
CA THR A 408 2.83 0.26 20.18
C THR A 408 3.00 -1.24 20.49
N ILE A 409 3.07 -1.57 21.77
CA ILE A 409 3.10 -2.97 22.25
C ILE A 409 1.92 -3.76 21.68
N GLN A 410 0.75 -3.15 21.62
CA GLN A 410 -0.46 -3.77 21.07
C GLN A 410 -0.31 -4.10 19.59
N SER A 411 0.25 -3.18 18.77
CA SER A 411 0.55 -3.43 17.36
C SER A 411 1.53 -4.60 17.18
N TRP A 412 2.52 -4.71 18.06
CA TRP A 412 3.46 -5.83 18.09
C TRP A 412 2.79 -7.16 18.45
N GLN A 413 1.88 -7.19 19.42
CA GLN A 413 1.15 -8.41 19.79
C GLN A 413 0.40 -8.99 18.57
N TYR A 414 -0.30 -8.13 17.81
CA TYR A 414 -0.97 -8.55 16.56
C TYR A 414 0.04 -9.01 15.51
N MET A 415 1.13 -8.26 15.33
CA MET A 415 2.11 -8.59 14.31
C MET A 415 2.81 -9.92 14.60
N ILE A 416 3.21 -10.17 15.85
CA ILE A 416 3.80 -11.44 16.28
C ILE A 416 2.81 -12.59 16.07
N SER A 417 1.53 -12.40 16.38
CA SER A 417 0.49 -13.40 16.15
C SER A 417 0.37 -13.76 14.67
N PHE A 418 0.41 -12.76 13.77
CA PHE A 418 0.38 -13.02 12.32
C PHE A 418 1.67 -13.68 11.81
N ILE A 419 2.84 -13.30 12.30
CA ILE A 419 4.11 -13.94 11.95
C ILE A 419 4.11 -15.40 12.41
N ALA A 420 3.65 -15.66 13.63
CA ALA A 420 3.53 -17.01 14.18
C ALA A 420 2.55 -17.86 13.38
N LEU A 421 1.37 -17.31 13.03
CA LEU A 421 0.40 -17.98 12.17
C LEU A 421 0.99 -18.36 10.81
N GLY A 422 1.70 -17.42 10.16
CA GLY A 422 2.42 -17.69 8.92
C GLY A 422 3.46 -18.81 9.08
N GLY A 423 4.21 -18.78 10.17
CA GLY A 423 5.17 -19.84 10.51
C GLY A 423 4.50 -21.22 10.64
N VAL A 424 3.40 -21.30 11.40
CA VAL A 424 2.62 -22.53 11.56
C VAL A 424 2.12 -23.06 10.21
N LEU A 425 1.54 -22.19 9.38
CA LEU A 425 1.05 -22.57 8.05
C LEU A 425 2.19 -23.11 7.15
N TYR A 426 3.35 -22.46 7.18
CA TYR A 426 4.53 -22.86 6.42
C TYR A 426 5.05 -24.26 6.86
N PHE A 427 5.25 -24.47 8.16
CA PHE A 427 5.78 -25.72 8.66
C PHE A 427 4.78 -26.88 8.58
N ALA A 428 3.48 -26.64 8.85
CA ALA A 428 2.44 -27.64 8.69
C ALA A 428 2.35 -28.14 7.24
N ASN A 429 2.49 -27.25 6.26
CA ASN A 429 2.47 -27.65 4.86
C ASN A 429 3.74 -28.44 4.45
N LYS A 430 4.90 -28.07 4.97
CA LYS A 430 6.17 -28.75 4.66
C LYS A 430 6.24 -30.19 5.17
N THR A 431 5.57 -30.50 6.28
CA THR A 431 5.45 -31.87 6.81
C THR A 431 4.57 -32.74 5.92
N THR A 432 3.48 -32.19 5.38
CA THR A 432 2.55 -32.86 4.48
C THR A 432 3.20 -33.20 3.11
N PHE A 433 4.10 -32.36 2.63
CA PHE A 433 4.83 -32.59 1.36
C PHE A 433 5.97 -33.63 1.48
N LYS A 434 6.46 -33.93 2.69
CA LYS A 434 7.47 -34.98 2.91
C LYS A 434 6.87 -36.39 3.08
N SER A 435 5.56 -36.48 3.32
CA SER A 435 4.84 -37.74 3.54
C SER A 435 4.15 -38.29 2.29
N ASN A 436 4.20 -37.60 1.16
CA ASN A 436 3.77 -38.02 -0.17
C ASN A 436 4.96 -37.97 -1.15
#